data_cbdf27c19e0947ec2cc06d005d0d735f
#
_entry.id   cbdf27c19e0947ec2cc06d005d0d735f
#
_cell.length_a   1.000
_cell.length_b   1.000
_cell.length_c   1.000
_cell.angle_alpha   90.00
_cell.angle_beta   90.00
_cell.angle_gamma   90.00
#
_symmetry.space_group_name_H-M   'P 1'
#
loop_
_entity.id
_entity.type
_entity.pdbx_description
1 polymer ?
#
loop_
_entity_poly.entity_id
_entity_poly.type
_entity_poly.pdbx_seq_one_letter_code
_entity_poly.pdbx_strand_id
1 'polypeptide(L)'
;MTKDEWYKQLFERLENSRFRSRFHLKQNDIDYIHEKGLDTIRKHAEDFITKREAPAYIPNDGKQTPMRGHPVFIAQHATATCCRECIRKWHKIQPGRELSQVQ
;
A
#
# COMPACT_ATOMS: atom_id res chain seq x y z
N MET A 1 -23.18 5.51 1.58
CA MET A 1 -21.85 5.75 2.19
C MET A 1 -20.99 6.58 1.25
N THR A 2 -20.39 7.65 1.75
CA THR A 2 -19.48 8.48 0.96
C THR A 2 -18.11 7.80 0.88
N LYS A 3 -17.28 8.26 -0.07
CA LYS A 3 -15.90 7.78 -0.20
C LYS A 3 -15.10 8.03 1.07
N ASP A 4 -15.26 9.21 1.69
CA ASP A 4 -14.56 9.57 2.92
C ASP A 4 -14.97 8.67 4.09
N GLU A 5 -16.27 8.36 4.21
CA GLU A 5 -16.77 7.44 5.24
C GLU A 5 -16.21 6.03 5.03
N TRP A 6 -16.13 5.58 3.78
CA TRP A 6 -15.58 4.27 3.45
C TRP A 6 -14.11 4.19 3.85
N TYR A 7 -13.31 5.20 3.54
CA TYR A 7 -11.90 5.24 3.94
C TYR A 7 -11.74 5.32 5.46
N LYS A 8 -12.57 6.10 6.14
CA LYS A 8 -12.54 6.19 7.59
C LYS A 8 -12.75 4.82 8.23
N GLN A 9 -13.76 4.08 7.78
CA GLN A 9 -14.03 2.74 8.28
C GLN A 9 -12.90 1.76 7.97
N LEU A 10 -12.33 1.86 6.77
CA LEU A 10 -11.20 1.03 6.38
C LEU A 10 -10.00 1.26 7.30
N PHE A 11 -9.63 2.52 7.53
CA PHE A 11 -8.49 2.85 8.38
C PHE A 11 -8.73 2.43 9.84
N GLU A 12 -9.94 2.53 10.34
CA GLU A 12 -10.28 2.02 11.66
C GLU A 12 -10.08 0.50 11.76
N ARG A 13 -10.49 -0.25 10.75
CA ARG A 13 -10.28 -1.70 10.71
C ARG A 13 -8.79 -2.05 10.61
N LEU A 14 -8.04 -1.32 9.81
CA LEU A 14 -6.59 -1.53 9.68
C LEU A 14 -5.88 -1.26 11.01
N GLU A 15 -6.27 -0.21 11.72
CA GLU A 15 -5.73 0.12 13.03
C GLU A 15 -5.99 -0.97 14.06
N ASN A 16 -7.14 -1.65 13.97
CA ASN A 16 -7.51 -2.75 14.84
C ASN A 16 -6.88 -4.08 14.42
N SER A 17 -6.26 -4.16 13.25
CA SER A 17 -5.53 -5.35 12.82
C SER A 17 -4.21 -5.43 13.58
N ARG A 18 -3.98 -6.54 14.27
CA ARG A 18 -2.73 -6.76 15.01
C ARG A 18 -1.52 -6.71 14.09
N PHE A 19 -1.62 -7.27 12.89
CA PHE A 19 -0.54 -7.26 11.90
C PHE A 19 -0.34 -5.87 11.30
N ARG A 20 -1.41 -5.25 10.78
CA ARG A 20 -1.32 -3.98 10.06
C ARG A 20 -0.92 -2.81 10.95
N SER A 21 -1.42 -2.78 12.18
CA SER A 21 -1.12 -1.70 13.13
C SER A 21 0.34 -1.67 13.62
N ARG A 22 1.11 -2.72 13.31
CA ARG A 22 2.54 -2.76 13.65
C ARG A 22 3.42 -1.94 12.72
N PHE A 23 2.91 -1.56 11.54
CA PHE A 23 3.70 -0.85 10.55
C PHE A 23 3.61 0.66 10.78
N HIS A 24 4.73 1.22 11.23
CA HIS A 24 4.87 2.65 11.49
C HIS A 24 6.17 3.15 10.87
N LEU A 25 6.15 4.39 10.39
CA LEU A 25 7.35 5.04 9.89
C LEU A 25 8.32 5.27 11.05
N LYS A 26 9.57 4.84 10.86
CA LYS A 26 10.64 5.09 11.82
C LYS A 26 11.33 6.41 11.48
N GLN A 27 12.22 6.88 12.36
CA GLN A 27 12.89 8.16 12.14
C GLN A 27 13.67 8.19 10.81
N ASN A 28 14.34 7.10 10.46
CA ASN A 28 15.07 7.03 9.19
C ASN A 28 14.13 7.11 7.98
N ASP A 29 12.92 6.59 8.08
CA ASP A 29 11.91 6.71 7.01
C ASP A 29 11.46 8.16 6.87
N ILE A 30 11.21 8.83 7.99
CA ILE A 30 10.81 10.23 8.01
C ILE A 30 11.92 11.11 7.45
N ASP A 31 13.16 10.86 7.84
CA ASP A 31 14.33 11.60 7.33
C ASP A 31 14.47 11.44 5.81
N TYR A 32 14.25 10.24 5.30
CA TYR A 32 14.28 9.96 3.87
C TYR A 32 13.19 10.75 3.13
N ILE A 33 11.98 10.79 3.69
CA ILE A 33 10.87 11.56 3.10
C ILE A 33 11.22 13.05 3.05
N HIS A 34 11.81 13.59 4.12
CA HIS A 34 12.22 14.99 4.15
C HIS A 34 13.33 15.28 3.16
N GLU A 35 14.30 14.38 3.01
CA GLU A 35 15.41 14.54 2.06
C GLU A 35 14.92 14.54 0.63
N LYS A 36 14.04 13.61 0.25
CA LYS A 36 13.59 13.44 -1.14
C LYS A 36 12.41 14.32 -1.51
N GLY A 37 11.60 14.72 -0.54
CA GLY A 37 10.38 15.48 -0.76
C GLY A 37 9.18 14.57 -1.04
N LEU A 38 8.00 15.02 -0.63
CA LEU A 38 6.78 14.22 -0.72
C LEU A 38 6.40 13.88 -2.17
N ASP A 39 6.62 14.80 -3.11
CA ASP A 39 6.31 14.54 -4.53
C ASP A 39 7.16 13.41 -5.09
N THR A 40 8.44 13.33 -4.71
CA THR A 40 9.33 12.24 -5.11
C THR A 40 8.85 10.92 -4.51
N ILE A 41 8.45 10.91 -3.25
CA ILE A 41 7.91 9.71 -2.59
C ILE A 41 6.63 9.23 -3.27
N ARG A 42 5.75 10.14 -3.68
CA ARG A 42 4.55 9.79 -4.45
C ARG A 42 4.88 9.14 -5.77
N LYS A 43 5.91 9.63 -6.48
CA LYS A 43 6.36 9.01 -7.73
C LYS A 43 6.90 7.61 -7.49
N HIS A 44 7.66 7.41 -6.41
CA HIS A 44 8.13 6.08 -6.02
C HIS A 44 6.96 5.15 -5.74
N ALA A 45 5.94 5.61 -5.01
CA ALA A 45 4.75 4.82 -4.72
C ALA A 45 4.03 4.42 -6.01
N GLU A 46 3.85 5.37 -6.93
CA GLU A 46 3.23 5.11 -8.22
C GLU A 46 3.99 4.05 -9.01
N ASP A 47 5.32 4.16 -9.06
CA ASP A 47 6.16 3.18 -9.75
C ASP A 47 6.06 1.80 -9.13
N PHE A 48 6.11 1.69 -7.81
CA PHE A 48 6.00 0.40 -7.13
C PHE A 48 4.65 -0.25 -7.37
N ILE A 49 3.57 0.52 -7.27
CA ILE A 49 2.22 0.00 -7.51
C ILE A 49 2.07 -0.42 -8.97
N THR A 50 2.50 0.41 -9.91
CA THR A 50 2.37 0.14 -11.34
C THR A 50 3.12 -1.14 -11.73
N LYS A 51 4.32 -1.35 -11.19
CA LYS A 51 5.17 -2.48 -11.57
C LYS A 51 4.85 -3.75 -10.79
N ARG A 52 4.47 -3.63 -9.54
CA ARG A 52 4.37 -4.78 -8.62
C ARG A 52 2.96 -5.18 -8.25
N GLU A 53 1.97 -4.27 -8.35
CA GLU A 53 0.60 -4.50 -7.90
C GLU A 53 -0.43 -4.43 -9.02
N ALA A 54 -0.25 -3.49 -9.97
CA ALA A 54 -1.24 -3.22 -11.01
C ALA A 54 -1.42 -4.33 -12.03
N PRO A 55 -0.39 -5.12 -12.41
CA PRO A 55 -0.56 -6.13 -13.44
C PRO A 55 -1.65 -7.15 -13.09
N ALA A 56 -2.34 -7.65 -14.11
CA ALA A 56 -3.40 -8.66 -13.95
C ALA A 56 -2.88 -9.97 -13.37
N TYR A 57 -1.64 -10.31 -13.67
CA TYR A 57 -1.00 -11.54 -13.21
C TYR A 57 0.33 -11.23 -12.55
N ILE A 58 0.50 -11.73 -11.32
CA ILE A 58 1.72 -11.53 -10.54
C ILE A 58 2.20 -12.90 -10.07
N PRO A 59 3.33 -13.42 -10.61
CA PRO A 59 3.79 -14.79 -10.31
C PRO A 59 4.08 -15.04 -8.82
N ASN A 60 4.50 -14.01 -8.09
CA ASN A 60 4.86 -14.13 -6.67
C ASN A 60 3.94 -13.31 -5.77
N ASP A 61 2.62 -13.33 -6.04
CA ASP A 61 1.67 -12.57 -5.25
C ASP A 61 1.77 -12.96 -3.77
N GLY A 62 1.79 -11.93 -2.92
CA GLY A 62 2.01 -12.07 -1.47
C GLY A 62 3.43 -11.74 -1.03
N LYS A 63 4.39 -11.64 -1.96
CA LYS A 63 5.81 -11.42 -1.65
C LYS A 63 6.45 -10.27 -2.42
N GLN A 64 5.68 -9.53 -3.20
CA GLN A 64 6.23 -8.49 -4.08
C GLN A 64 6.65 -7.22 -3.35
N THR A 65 6.17 -6.99 -2.14
CA THR A 65 6.51 -5.79 -1.36
C THR A 65 7.44 -6.15 -0.20
N PRO A 66 8.67 -5.60 -0.20
CA PRO A 66 9.58 -5.81 0.93
C PRO A 66 8.99 -5.30 2.25
N MET A 67 9.39 -5.90 3.36
CA MET A 67 8.89 -5.53 4.69
C MET A 67 9.50 -4.23 5.21
N ARG A 68 10.60 -3.77 4.62
CA ARG A 68 11.31 -2.56 5.03
C ARG A 68 12.21 -2.09 3.89
N GLY A 69 12.84 -0.95 4.07
CA GLY A 69 13.80 -0.41 3.10
C GLY A 69 13.31 0.81 2.35
N HIS A 70 12.02 1.15 2.47
CA HIS A 70 11.45 2.35 1.88
C HIS A 70 10.15 2.71 2.61
N PRO A 71 9.90 4.01 2.87
CA PRO A 71 8.65 4.43 3.53
C PRO A 71 7.38 3.93 2.84
N VAL A 72 7.38 3.86 1.50
CA VAL A 72 6.25 3.34 0.73
C VAL A 72 5.96 1.88 1.07
N PHE A 73 6.98 1.05 1.27
CA PHE A 73 6.78 -0.36 1.65
C PHE A 73 6.09 -0.47 3.00
N ILE A 74 6.48 0.38 3.96
CA ILE A 74 5.82 0.43 5.27
C ILE A 74 4.35 0.85 5.11
N ALA A 75 4.09 1.88 4.31
CA ALA A 75 2.74 2.36 4.05
C ALA A 75 1.88 1.30 3.34
N GLN A 76 2.45 0.56 2.39
CA GLN A 76 1.73 -0.50 1.69
C GLN A 76 1.26 -1.60 2.65
N HIS A 77 2.12 -2.02 3.58
CA HIS A 77 1.73 -3.03 4.58
C HIS A 77 0.70 -2.47 5.56
N ALA A 78 0.88 -1.23 6.02
CA ALA A 78 -0.06 -0.59 6.95
C ALA A 78 -1.45 -0.44 6.33
N THR A 79 -1.53 -0.19 5.03
CA THR A 79 -2.78 0.08 4.32
C THR A 79 -3.31 -1.12 3.52
N ALA A 80 -2.66 -2.29 3.63
CA ALA A 80 -3.04 -3.52 2.94
C ALA A 80 -3.01 -3.38 1.41
N THR A 81 -2.00 -2.67 0.89
CA THR A 81 -1.74 -2.55 -0.55
C THR A 81 -0.43 -3.22 -0.96
N CYS A 82 0.02 -4.18 -0.16
CA CYS A 82 1.30 -4.86 -0.35
C CYS A 82 1.25 -6.01 -1.36
N CYS A 83 0.08 -6.54 -1.67
CA CYS A 83 -0.14 -7.57 -2.69
C CYS A 83 -1.59 -7.56 -3.15
N ARG A 84 -1.87 -8.24 -4.28
CA ARG A 84 -3.23 -8.26 -4.85
C ARG A 84 -4.22 -8.99 -3.94
N GLU A 85 -3.79 -10.02 -3.22
CA GLU A 85 -4.67 -10.71 -2.27
C GLU A 85 -5.07 -9.79 -1.10
N CYS A 86 -4.14 -9.00 -0.58
CA CYS A 86 -4.44 -8.01 0.47
C CYS A 86 -5.36 -6.90 -0.08
N ILE A 87 -5.12 -6.45 -1.30
CA ILE A 87 -5.97 -5.48 -1.97
C ILE A 87 -7.40 -6.03 -2.13
N ARG A 88 -7.53 -7.29 -2.54
CA ARG A 88 -8.83 -7.94 -2.64
C ARG A 88 -9.54 -7.99 -1.29
N LYS A 89 -8.83 -8.46 -0.26
CA LYS A 89 -9.40 -8.67 1.07
C LYS A 89 -9.84 -7.36 1.72
N TRP A 90 -8.99 -6.34 1.67
CA TRP A 90 -9.21 -5.10 2.41
C TRP A 90 -9.88 -4.00 1.57
N HIS A 91 -9.54 -3.91 0.28
CA HIS A 91 -10.03 -2.86 -0.61
C HIS A 91 -11.13 -3.34 -1.56
N LYS A 92 -11.42 -4.64 -1.58
CA LYS A 92 -12.48 -5.26 -2.38
C LYS A 92 -12.26 -5.12 -3.89
N ILE A 93 -11.00 -5.09 -4.32
CA ILE A 93 -10.63 -5.03 -5.73
C ILE A 93 -10.18 -6.42 -6.16
N GLN A 94 -10.85 -6.99 -7.16
CA GLN A 94 -10.59 -8.37 -7.60
C GLN A 94 -9.25 -8.50 -8.33
N PRO A 95 -8.51 -9.62 -8.12
CA PRO A 95 -7.30 -9.92 -8.88
C PRO A 95 -7.66 -10.44 -10.28
N GLY A 96 -6.63 -10.69 -11.12
CA GLY A 96 -6.81 -11.21 -12.46
C GLY A 96 -7.12 -10.16 -13.51
N ARG A 97 -7.10 -8.89 -13.10
CA ARG A 97 -7.33 -7.74 -13.99
C ARG A 97 -6.36 -6.64 -13.60
N GLU A 98 -5.77 -5.97 -14.59
CA GLU A 98 -4.91 -4.83 -14.33
C GLU A 98 -5.66 -3.75 -13.55
N LEU A 99 -5.00 -3.13 -12.56
CA LEU A 99 -5.58 -2.01 -11.82
C LEU A 99 -5.72 -0.81 -12.75
N SER A 100 -6.88 -0.15 -12.69
CA SER A 100 -7.10 1.07 -13.47
C SER A 100 -6.31 2.23 -12.85
N GLN A 101 -6.18 3.33 -13.61
CA GLN A 101 -5.50 4.52 -13.11
C GLN A 101 -6.19 5.07 -11.86
N VAL A 102 -7.52 4.93 -11.75
CA VAL A 102 -8.30 5.38 -10.58
C VAL A 102 -8.04 4.47 -9.37
N GLN A 103 -7.84 3.21 -9.59
CA GLN A 103 -7.55 2.28 -8.52
C GLN A 103 -6.11 2.45 -8.05
#